data_32a09d190bb8a9f15be08d140458249c
#
_entry.id   32a09d190bb8a9f15be08d140458249c
#
_cell.length_a   1.000
_cell.length_b   1.000
_cell.length_c   1.000
_cell.angle_alpha   90.00
_cell.angle_beta   90.00
_cell.angle_gamma   90.00
#
_symmetry.space_group_name_H-M   'P 1'
#
loop_
_entity.id
_entity.type
_entity.pdbx_description
1 polymer ?
#
loop_
_entity_poly.entity_id
_entity_poly.type
_entity_poly.pdbx_seq_one_letter_code
_entity_poly.pdbx_strand_id
1 'polypeptide(L)' 'SLLGLSAGLRTLGLSALLTALWASVYWALH' A
#
# COMPACT_ATOMS: atom_id res chain seq x y z
N SER A 1 17.23 9.38 8.83
CA SER A 1 18.14 8.26 8.72
C SER A 1 17.66 7.23 7.71
N LEU A 2 18.55 6.39 7.28
CA LEU A 2 18.21 5.34 6.32
C LEU A 2 17.15 4.39 6.87
N LEU A 3 17.23 4.09 8.16
CA LEU A 3 16.27 3.21 8.80
C LEU A 3 14.86 3.81 8.80
N GLY A 4 14.77 5.10 9.08
CA GLY A 4 13.51 5.78 9.07
C GLY A 4 12.91 5.85 7.67
N LEU A 5 13.77 6.13 6.67
CA LEU A 5 13.32 6.16 5.28
C LEU A 5 12.86 4.80 4.80
N SER A 6 13.63 3.76 5.14
CA SER A 6 13.27 2.40 4.73
C SER A 6 11.93 1.97 5.31
N ALA A 7 11.70 2.26 6.58
CA ALA A 7 10.45 1.92 7.23
C ALA A 7 9.28 2.70 6.62
N GLY A 8 9.48 3.99 6.36
CA GLY A 8 8.45 4.81 5.75
C GLY A 8 8.11 4.35 4.35
N LEU A 9 9.12 4.10 3.54
CA LEU A 9 8.92 3.62 2.17
C LEU A 9 8.22 2.26 2.16
N ARG A 10 8.62 1.38 3.07
CA ARG A 10 8.00 0.07 3.17
C ARG A 10 6.53 0.18 3.55
N THR A 11 6.23 1.01 4.53
CA THR A 11 4.86 1.23 4.96
C THR A 11 4.02 1.78 3.83
N LEU A 12 4.54 2.78 3.12
CA LEU A 12 3.84 3.35 1.98
C LEU A 12 3.60 2.32 0.89
N GLY A 13 4.60 1.50 0.60
CA GLY A 13 4.48 0.46 -0.41
C GLY A 13 3.41 -0.57 -0.05
N LEU A 14 3.44 -1.04 1.18
CA LEU A 14 2.46 -2.00 1.66
C LEU A 14 1.05 -1.40 1.67
N SER A 15 0.93 -0.17 2.10
CA SER A 15 -0.36 0.52 2.10
C SER A 15 -0.90 0.70 0.70
N ALA A 16 -0.04 1.05 -0.25
CA ALA A 16 -0.44 1.23 -1.64
C ALA A 16 -0.92 -0.10 -2.23
N LEU A 17 -0.20 -1.18 -1.97
CA LEU A 17 -0.60 -2.50 -2.46
C LEU A 17 -1.93 -2.94 -1.87
N LEU A 18 -2.10 -2.74 -0.59
CA LEU A 18 -3.34 -3.10 0.09
C LEU A 18 -4.51 -2.28 -0.45
N THR A 19 -4.31 -0.99 -0.63
CA THR A 19 -5.32 -0.11 -1.17
C THR A 19 -5.70 -0.51 -2.59
N ALA A 20 -4.70 -0.82 -3.41
CA ALA A 20 -4.95 -1.24 -4.79
C ALA A 20 -5.74 -2.55 -4.84
N LEU A 21 -5.40 -3.48 -3.96
CA LEU A 21 -6.10 -4.75 -3.88
C LEU A 21 -7.59 -4.55 -3.53
N TRP A 22 -7.84 -3.79 -2.49
CA TRP A 22 -9.21 -3.53 -2.07
C TRP A 22 -9.99 -2.71 -3.07
N ALA A 23 -9.33 -1.74 -3.71
CA ALA A 23 -9.97 -0.96 -4.77
C ALA A 23 -10.37 -1.85 -5.94
N SER A 24 -9.52 -2.82 -6.29
CA SER A 24 -9.84 -3.77 -7.35
C SER A 24 -11.03 -4.64 -7.00
N VAL A 25 -11.06 -5.13 -5.77
CA VAL A 25 -12.19 -5.95 -5.30
C VAL A 25 -13.48 -5.14 -5.34
N TYR A 26 -13.42 -3.92 -4.84
CA TYR A 26 -14.58 -3.04 -4.83
C TYR A 26 -15.09 -2.80 -6.25
N TRP A 27 -14.16 -2.53 -7.16
CA TRP A 27 -14.50 -2.31 -8.56
C TRP A 27 -15.16 -3.55 -9.17
N ALA A 28 -14.59 -4.73 -8.88
CA ALA A 28 -15.10 -5.98 -9.43
C ALA A 28 -16.50 -6.31 -8.91
N LEU A 29 -16.80 -5.93 -7.68
CA LEU A 29 -18.10 -6.20 -7.08
C LEU A 29 -19.16 -5.15 -7.42
N HIS A 30 -18.68 -4.01 -7.91
CA HIS A 30 -19.58 -2.92 -8.29
C HIS A 30 -19.69 -2.83 -9.78
#